data_79327cdb3bb76a0b8dffec10a8ffc1db
#
_entry.id   79327cdb3bb76a0b8dffec10a8ffc1db
#
_cell.length_a   1.000
_cell.length_b   1.000
_cell.length_c   1.000
_cell.angle_alpha   90.00
_cell.angle_beta   90.00
_cell.angle_gamma   90.00
#
_symmetry.space_group_name_H-M   'P 1'
#
loop_
_entity.id
_entity.type
_entity.pdbx_description
1 polymer ?
#
loop_
_entity_poly.entity_id
_entity_poly.type
_entity_poly.pdbx_seq_one_letter_code
_entity_poly.pdbx_strand_id
1 'polypeptide(L)'
;MKKRLLTMLTLCSCAVLLASCRASADTRTGQADGYGGILRVQVMMEDGAISAVNILEQHETDGIGSRALDILPDEMIRMNTWDVDVVTGATMTSNALREAVRVALNASGTMDEATGNPANRAGQAVREGIGMA
;
A
#
# COMPACT_ATOMS: atom_id res chain seq x y z
N MET A 1 7.23 -11.62 -56.75
CA MET A 1 6.87 -12.35 -55.51
C MET A 1 7.79 -12.07 -54.32
N LYS A 2 9.04 -11.71 -54.49
CA LYS A 2 9.96 -11.40 -53.40
C LYS A 2 9.67 -10.10 -52.65
N LYS A 3 8.99 -9.13 -53.26
CA LYS A 3 8.65 -7.83 -52.66
C LYS A 3 7.46 -7.88 -51.67
N ARG A 4 6.60 -8.89 -51.78
CA ARG A 4 5.43 -9.05 -50.87
C ARG A 4 5.80 -9.76 -49.57
N LEU A 5 6.87 -10.54 -49.57
CA LEU A 5 7.36 -11.24 -48.38
C LEU A 5 8.09 -10.27 -47.41
N LEU A 6 8.78 -9.27 -47.97
CA LEU A 6 9.54 -8.28 -47.22
C LEU A 6 8.61 -7.27 -46.49
N THR A 7 7.46 -6.93 -47.08
CA THR A 7 6.46 -6.04 -46.46
C THR A 7 5.68 -6.70 -45.33
N MET A 8 5.51 -8.00 -45.34
CA MET A 8 4.87 -8.72 -44.22
C MET A 8 5.77 -8.87 -43.00
N LEU A 9 7.07 -8.96 -43.24
CA LEU A 9 8.04 -9.09 -42.15
C LEU A 9 8.23 -7.79 -41.38
N THR A 10 8.06 -6.63 -42.03
CA THR A 10 8.14 -5.31 -41.38
C THR A 10 6.91 -4.95 -40.57
N LEU A 11 5.73 -5.44 -40.94
CA LEU A 11 4.49 -5.18 -40.17
C LEU A 11 4.45 -6.00 -38.86
N CYS A 12 5.07 -7.17 -38.82
CA CYS A 12 5.12 -8.01 -37.62
C CYS A 12 6.06 -7.46 -36.54
N SER A 13 7.11 -6.71 -36.94
CA SER A 13 8.08 -6.12 -36.02
C SER A 13 7.52 -4.91 -35.23
N CYS A 14 6.57 -4.17 -35.80
CA CYS A 14 5.94 -3.05 -35.10
C CYS A 14 4.93 -3.48 -34.02
N ALA A 15 4.31 -4.65 -34.15
CA ALA A 15 3.31 -5.13 -33.19
C ALA A 15 3.92 -5.63 -31.86
N VAL A 16 5.19 -5.98 -31.84
CA VAL A 16 5.89 -6.49 -30.64
C VAL A 16 6.34 -5.37 -29.71
N LEU A 17 6.49 -4.15 -30.21
CA LEU A 17 6.97 -2.99 -29.42
C LEU A 17 5.88 -2.31 -28.55
N LEU A 18 4.61 -2.63 -28.75
CA LEU A 18 3.51 -2.04 -27.99
C LEU A 18 3.10 -2.85 -26.75
N ALA A 19 3.72 -4.01 -26.50
CA ALA A 19 3.38 -4.89 -25.38
C ALA A 19 4.22 -4.63 -24.12
N SER A 20 5.13 -3.63 -24.09
CA SER A 20 6.09 -3.43 -23.01
C SER A 20 5.69 -2.35 -22.01
N CYS A 21 4.52 -1.73 -22.13
CA CYS A 21 4.03 -0.78 -21.12
C CYS A 21 3.03 -1.46 -20.18
N ARG A 22 3.48 -2.47 -19.43
CA ARG A 22 2.77 -2.89 -18.22
C ARG A 22 3.21 -1.95 -17.12
N ALA A 23 2.32 -1.02 -16.76
CA ALA A 23 2.41 -0.34 -15.48
C ALA A 23 2.46 -1.44 -14.40
N SER A 24 3.57 -1.53 -13.67
CA SER A 24 3.70 -2.47 -12.56
C SER A 24 2.86 -1.92 -11.41
N ALA A 25 1.61 -2.35 -11.32
CA ALA A 25 0.78 -2.12 -10.15
C ALA A 25 1.30 -3.05 -9.04
N ASP A 26 1.85 -2.46 -8.00
CA ASP A 26 2.29 -3.15 -6.79
C ASP A 26 1.25 -2.92 -5.70
N THR A 27 0.72 -3.99 -5.15
CA THR A 27 -0.31 -3.94 -4.11
C THR A 27 0.28 -4.39 -2.78
N ARG A 28 0.18 -3.54 -1.76
CA ARG A 28 0.75 -3.76 -0.44
C ARG A 28 -0.32 -3.62 0.63
N THR A 29 -0.23 -4.41 1.69
CA THR A 29 -1.15 -4.37 2.82
C THR A 29 -0.42 -3.98 4.09
N GLY A 30 -1.03 -3.12 4.87
CA GLY A 30 -0.55 -2.72 6.18
C GLY A 30 -1.69 -2.67 7.20
N GLN A 31 -1.33 -2.73 8.47
CA GLN A 31 -2.30 -2.62 9.56
C GLN A 31 -1.71 -1.86 10.74
N ALA A 32 -2.59 -1.24 11.51
CA ALA A 32 -2.26 -0.56 12.76
C ALA A 32 -3.45 -0.61 13.72
N ASP A 33 -3.21 -0.34 14.99
CA ASP A 33 -4.25 -0.24 16.00
C ASP A 33 -4.89 1.15 15.96
N GLY A 34 -6.18 1.19 15.61
CA GLY A 34 -7.02 2.38 15.67
C GLY A 34 -7.69 2.57 17.03
N TYR A 35 -8.62 3.51 17.13
CA TYR A 35 -9.38 3.77 18.35
C TYR A 35 -10.35 2.63 18.67
N GLY A 36 -11.05 2.11 17.66
CA GLY A 36 -12.06 1.04 17.82
C GLY A 36 -11.50 -0.37 17.62
N GLY A 37 -10.27 -0.53 17.18
CA GLY A 37 -9.66 -1.83 16.91
C GLY A 37 -8.65 -1.78 15.75
N ILE A 38 -8.40 -2.94 15.17
CA ILE A 38 -7.45 -3.05 14.06
C ILE A 38 -7.99 -2.31 12.82
N LEU A 39 -7.15 -1.46 12.27
CA LEU A 39 -7.32 -0.82 10.97
C LEU A 39 -6.39 -1.46 9.96
N ARG A 40 -6.96 -2.07 8.93
CA ARG A 40 -6.21 -2.72 7.85
C ARG A 40 -6.45 -2.00 6.54
N VAL A 41 -5.36 -1.71 5.83
CA VAL A 41 -5.41 -0.99 4.56
C VAL A 41 -4.66 -1.75 3.48
N GLN A 42 -5.09 -1.52 2.24
CA GLN A 42 -4.41 -1.95 1.04
C GLN A 42 -3.97 -0.72 0.26
N VAL A 43 -2.69 -0.62 -0.01
CA VAL A 43 -2.10 0.47 -0.79
C VAL A 43 -1.71 -0.07 -2.16
N MET A 44 -2.20 0.58 -3.19
CA MET A 44 -1.81 0.29 -4.58
C MET A 44 -0.80 1.32 -5.03
N MET A 45 0.30 0.83 -5.59
CA MET A 45 1.37 1.67 -6.14
C MET A 45 1.42 1.50 -7.65
N GLU A 46 1.54 2.60 -8.38
CA GLU A 46 1.79 2.62 -9.82
C GLU A 46 2.96 3.55 -10.11
N ASP A 47 3.95 3.07 -10.82
CA ASP A 47 5.16 3.84 -11.19
C ASP A 47 5.84 4.53 -10.00
N GLY A 48 5.82 3.90 -8.83
CA GLY A 48 6.42 4.44 -7.61
C GLY A 48 5.58 5.48 -6.86
N ALA A 49 4.36 5.73 -7.30
CA ALA A 49 3.40 6.63 -6.66
C ALA A 49 2.23 5.86 -6.05
N ILE A 50 1.63 6.41 -4.99
CA ILE A 50 0.40 5.88 -4.39
C ILE A 50 -0.76 6.17 -5.36
N SER A 51 -1.37 5.11 -5.90
CA SER A 51 -2.51 5.22 -6.81
C SER A 51 -3.85 5.01 -6.12
N ALA A 52 -3.88 4.19 -5.06
CA ALA A 52 -5.07 4.00 -4.24
C ALA A 52 -4.72 3.58 -2.81
N VAL A 53 -5.57 3.98 -1.86
CA VAL A 53 -5.56 3.52 -0.47
C VAL A 53 -6.95 3.01 -0.14
N ASN A 54 -7.10 1.70 -0.01
CA ASN A 54 -8.36 1.04 0.29
C ASN A 54 -8.37 0.56 1.74
N ILE A 55 -9.46 0.82 2.44
CA ILE A 55 -9.65 0.34 3.81
C ILE A 55 -10.32 -1.03 3.73
N LEU A 56 -9.62 -2.07 4.18
CA LEU A 56 -10.10 -3.45 4.18
C LEU A 56 -10.88 -3.80 5.44
N GLU A 57 -10.45 -3.26 6.58
CA GLU A 57 -11.05 -3.52 7.89
C GLU A 57 -10.91 -2.29 8.77
N GLN A 58 -11.99 -1.93 9.46
CA GLN A 58 -12.01 -0.84 10.42
C GLN A 58 -13.14 -1.06 11.44
N HIS A 59 -12.95 -0.61 12.65
CA HIS A 59 -13.93 -0.64 13.75
C HIS A 59 -14.03 0.73 14.43
N GLU A 60 -13.85 1.79 13.64
CA GLU A 60 -13.87 3.15 14.15
C GLU A 60 -15.29 3.64 14.43
N THR A 61 -15.41 4.64 15.31
CA THR A 61 -16.70 5.26 15.65
C THR A 61 -17.25 6.04 14.48
N ASP A 62 -18.50 5.78 14.12
CA ASP A 62 -19.21 6.49 13.06
C ASP A 62 -19.29 8.01 13.36
N GLY A 63 -19.04 8.81 12.33
CA GLY A 63 -19.09 10.26 12.39
C GLY A 63 -17.84 10.93 12.96
N ILE A 64 -16.96 10.20 13.64
CA ILE A 64 -15.69 10.71 14.18
C ILE A 64 -14.51 10.09 13.46
N GLY A 65 -14.26 8.80 13.68
CA GLY A 65 -13.17 8.08 13.05
C GLY A 65 -13.40 7.85 11.55
N SER A 66 -14.63 7.53 11.15
CA SER A 66 -15.00 7.35 9.74
C SER A 66 -14.66 8.57 8.88
N ARG A 67 -14.82 9.79 9.42
CA ARG A 67 -14.47 11.02 8.70
C ARG A 67 -12.99 11.10 8.32
N ALA A 68 -12.10 10.64 9.19
CA ALA A 68 -10.67 10.57 8.87
C ALA A 68 -10.39 9.55 7.76
N LEU A 69 -11.10 8.42 7.78
CA LEU A 69 -10.97 7.36 6.78
C LEU A 69 -11.51 7.77 5.41
N ASP A 70 -12.44 8.73 5.35
CA ASP A 70 -12.98 9.26 4.10
C ASP A 70 -12.06 10.33 3.46
N ILE A 71 -11.36 11.12 4.27
CA ILE A 71 -10.59 12.28 3.80
C ILE A 71 -9.13 11.94 3.54
N LEU A 72 -8.48 11.23 4.47
CA LEU A 72 -7.03 11.04 4.44
C LEU A 72 -6.52 10.19 3.28
N PRO A 73 -7.22 9.14 2.80
CA PRO A 73 -6.78 8.38 1.64
C PRO A 73 -6.59 9.25 0.39
N ASP A 74 -7.53 10.12 0.10
CA ASP A 74 -7.46 11.04 -1.04
C ASP A 74 -6.29 12.03 -0.89
N GLU A 75 -6.03 12.49 0.32
CA GLU A 75 -4.93 13.39 0.60
C GLU A 75 -3.57 12.70 0.46
N MET A 76 -3.45 11.45 0.92
CA MET A 76 -2.26 10.64 0.76
C MET A 76 -1.93 10.36 -0.71
N ILE A 77 -2.94 10.09 -1.54
CA ILE A 77 -2.80 9.91 -2.99
C ILE A 77 -2.36 11.23 -3.63
N ARG A 78 -3.04 12.32 -3.33
CA ARG A 78 -2.76 13.63 -3.90
C ARG A 78 -1.36 14.15 -3.59
N MET A 79 -0.89 13.94 -2.36
CA MET A 79 0.44 14.35 -1.90
C MET A 79 1.51 13.29 -2.12
N ASN A 80 1.13 12.09 -2.53
CA ASN A 80 2.01 10.94 -2.69
C ASN A 80 2.84 10.63 -1.44
N THR A 81 2.21 10.68 -0.27
CA THR A 81 2.85 10.43 1.03
C THR A 81 1.85 9.90 2.03
N TRP A 82 2.33 9.09 2.98
CA TRP A 82 1.56 8.69 4.16
C TRP A 82 1.52 9.79 5.24
N ASP A 83 2.46 10.72 5.19
CA ASP A 83 2.61 11.78 6.20
C ASP A 83 1.75 12.99 5.84
N VAL A 84 0.45 12.86 6.12
CA VAL A 84 -0.57 13.90 5.97
C VAL A 84 -1.06 14.39 7.32
N ASP A 85 -1.69 15.55 7.36
CA ASP A 85 -2.21 16.13 8.60
C ASP A 85 -3.33 15.29 9.21
N VAL A 86 -3.41 15.29 10.53
CA VAL A 86 -4.49 14.60 11.26
C VAL A 86 -5.81 15.38 11.15
N VAL A 87 -6.90 14.64 11.06
CA VAL A 87 -8.25 15.25 11.10
C VAL A 87 -8.60 15.64 12.53
N THR A 88 -8.98 16.90 12.74
CA THR A 88 -9.37 17.42 14.04
C THR A 88 -10.53 16.61 14.64
N GLY A 89 -10.35 16.13 15.85
CA GLY A 89 -11.30 15.28 16.55
C GLY A 89 -11.17 13.78 16.26
N ALA A 90 -10.37 13.37 15.25
CA ALA A 90 -10.11 11.98 14.90
C ALA A 90 -8.61 11.66 14.88
N THR A 91 -7.85 12.19 15.82
CA THR A 91 -6.38 12.07 15.87
C THR A 91 -5.92 10.62 15.97
N MET A 92 -6.56 9.80 16.80
CA MET A 92 -6.20 8.40 16.99
C MET A 92 -6.37 7.60 15.68
N THR A 93 -7.52 7.72 15.03
CA THR A 93 -7.80 7.08 13.74
C THR A 93 -6.89 7.60 12.63
N SER A 94 -6.63 8.91 12.60
CA SER A 94 -5.71 9.53 11.63
C SER A 94 -4.29 8.95 11.76
N ASN A 95 -3.79 8.84 12.99
CA ASN A 95 -2.48 8.27 13.25
C ASN A 95 -2.43 6.77 12.90
N ALA A 96 -3.49 6.02 13.21
CA ALA A 96 -3.59 4.61 12.85
C ALA A 96 -3.56 4.41 11.32
N LEU A 97 -4.29 5.23 10.57
CA LEU A 97 -4.27 5.18 9.11
C LEU A 97 -2.89 5.52 8.53
N ARG A 98 -2.26 6.57 9.03
CA ARG A 98 -0.89 6.95 8.64
C ARG A 98 0.10 5.80 8.89
N GLU A 99 0.02 5.19 10.06
CA GLU A 99 0.87 4.06 10.43
C GLU A 99 0.60 2.82 9.57
N ALA A 100 -0.66 2.47 9.33
CA ALA A 100 -1.03 1.34 8.48
C ALA A 100 -0.51 1.53 7.03
N VAL A 101 -0.66 2.72 6.47
CA VAL A 101 -0.12 3.05 5.13
C VAL A 101 1.41 3.04 5.14
N ARG A 102 2.04 3.58 6.17
CA ARG A 102 3.50 3.53 6.33
C ARG A 102 4.03 2.10 6.37
N VAL A 103 3.36 1.22 7.12
CA VAL A 103 3.69 -0.22 7.19
C VAL A 103 3.54 -0.86 5.82
N ALA A 104 2.44 -0.59 5.10
CA ALA A 104 2.23 -1.09 3.75
C ALA A 104 3.34 -0.65 2.77
N LEU A 105 3.73 0.61 2.81
CA LEU A 105 4.79 1.15 1.93
C LEU A 105 6.17 0.57 2.24
N ASN A 106 6.45 0.24 3.50
CA ASN A 106 7.70 -0.37 3.92
C ASN A 106 7.73 -1.90 3.73
N ALA A 107 6.58 -2.54 3.55
CA ALA A 107 6.47 -3.95 3.24
C ALA A 107 6.90 -4.19 1.79
N SER A 108 8.18 -4.44 1.58
CA SER A 108 8.71 -4.82 0.27
C SER A 108 8.20 -6.20 -0.13
N GLY A 109 7.10 -6.25 -0.86
CA GLY A 109 6.76 -7.33 -1.81
C GLY A 109 6.65 -8.78 -1.32
N THR A 110 6.65 -9.05 -0.02
CA THR A 110 6.39 -10.40 0.50
C THR A 110 5.07 -10.40 1.26
N MET A 111 4.07 -10.99 0.64
CA MET A 111 2.83 -11.36 1.29
C MET A 111 3.11 -12.49 2.30
N ASP A 112 3.60 -12.13 3.48
CA ASP A 112 3.54 -13.05 4.62
C ASP A 112 2.23 -12.80 5.36
N GLU A 113 1.22 -13.54 4.93
CA GLU A 113 -0.15 -13.51 5.41
C GLU A 113 -0.31 -13.87 6.91
N ALA A 114 0.75 -14.27 7.57
CA ALA A 114 0.65 -14.91 8.87
C ALA A 114 1.11 -14.08 10.08
N THR A 115 1.75 -12.94 9.90
CA THR A 115 2.29 -12.23 11.07
C THR A 115 2.26 -10.72 10.88
N GLY A 116 1.10 -10.16 11.11
CA GLY A 116 0.79 -8.77 10.85
C GLY A 116 1.37 -7.74 11.80
N ASN A 117 2.60 -7.84 12.27
CA ASN A 117 3.21 -6.68 12.93
C ASN A 117 4.74 -6.75 12.93
N PRO A 118 5.44 -5.92 12.14
CA PRO A 118 6.89 -5.81 12.22
C PRO A 118 7.39 -5.31 13.60
N ALA A 119 6.58 -4.57 14.34
CA ALA A 119 6.91 -4.14 15.70
C ALA A 119 7.00 -5.34 16.68
N ASN A 120 6.25 -6.41 16.43
CA ASN A 120 6.32 -7.62 17.24
C ASN A 120 7.58 -8.46 16.93
N ARG A 121 8.11 -8.36 15.72
CA ARG A 121 9.36 -9.03 15.33
C ARG A 121 10.57 -8.45 16.05
N ALA A 122 10.62 -7.13 16.24
CA ALA A 122 11.67 -6.48 17.02
C ALA A 122 11.58 -6.86 18.52
N GLY A 123 10.37 -7.00 19.04
CA GLY A 123 10.13 -7.44 20.42
C GLY A 123 10.49 -8.90 20.67
N GLN A 124 10.30 -9.77 19.69
CA GLN A 124 10.68 -11.18 19.78
C GLN A 124 12.19 -11.38 19.69
N ALA A 125 12.88 -10.67 18.81
CA ALA A 125 14.34 -10.74 18.72
C ALA A 125 15.03 -10.28 20.00
N VAL A 126 14.50 -9.26 20.68
CA VAL A 126 15.00 -8.78 21.97
C VAL A 126 14.73 -9.79 23.10
N ARG A 127 13.61 -10.50 23.07
CA ARG A 127 13.29 -11.53 24.07
C ARG A 127 14.18 -12.78 23.93
N GLU A 128 14.49 -13.20 22.74
CA GLU A 128 15.41 -14.32 22.50
C GLU A 128 16.85 -13.96 22.89
N GLY A 129 17.27 -12.70 22.68
CA GLY A 129 18.57 -12.21 23.10
C GLY A 129 18.75 -12.13 24.62
N ILE A 130 17.69 -11.89 25.38
CA ILE A 130 17.71 -11.84 26.86
C ILE A 130 17.66 -13.24 27.47
N GLY A 131 17.05 -14.22 26.79
CA GLY A 131 16.96 -15.60 27.25
C GLY A 131 18.27 -16.40 27.17
N MET A 132 19.29 -15.86 26.53
CA MET A 132 20.60 -16.49 26.33
C MET A 132 21.67 -16.00 27.31
N ALA A 133 21.34 -15.09 28.18
CA ALA A 133 22.18 -14.62 29.29
C ALA A 133 21.74 -15.28 30.59
#